data_cd0496370fa1237df0bcaf703a21e0cd
#
_entry.id   cd0496370fa1237df0bcaf703a21e0cd
#
_cell.length_a   1.000
_cell.length_b   1.000
_cell.length_c   1.000
_cell.angle_alpha   90.00
_cell.angle_beta   90.00
_cell.angle_gamma   90.00
#
_symmetry.space_group_name_H-M   'P 1'
#
loop_
_entity.id
_entity.type
_entity.pdbx_description
1 polymer ?
#
loop_
_entity_poly.entity_id
_entity_poly.type
_entity_poly.pdbx_seq_one_letter_code
_entity_poly.pdbx_strand_id
1 'polypeptide(L)'
;MQTAFQPLFLRPLHSPRMEVIAMKADIKEWDPEDPKKWDKRLAWTTVWISTFSLTFGFCAWYLVPSLAPHLNAVGFHLDASQLYWLVAMVGLSAGTLRILWTFLPPIMGTRKLVFMSTILLLVPLGCWIYAVTNPGLPFEVLMLFAFLAGIGGGTFSGLMASTNYYFPKSKRGFALGVQGGLSDFGTSLVQ
;
A
#
# COMPACT_ATOMS: atom_id res chain seq x y z
N MET A 1 -26.00 46.04 3.85
CA MET A 1 -26.43 44.64 4.02
C MET A 1 -25.81 43.83 2.90
N GLN A 2 -24.55 43.38 3.06
CA GLN A 2 -23.85 42.48 2.13
C GLN A 2 -23.43 41.26 2.93
N THR A 3 -24.25 40.23 2.91
CA THR A 3 -23.89 38.91 3.42
C THR A 3 -22.97 38.22 2.41
N ALA A 4 -21.67 38.25 2.68
CA ALA A 4 -20.65 37.58 1.89
C ALA A 4 -20.90 36.08 1.94
N PHE A 5 -21.32 35.52 0.81
CA PHE A 5 -21.39 34.08 0.55
C PHE A 5 -19.94 33.58 0.43
N GLN A 6 -19.38 33.08 1.52
CA GLN A 6 -18.08 32.36 1.46
C GLN A 6 -18.34 30.97 0.93
N PRO A 7 -17.72 30.59 -0.19
CA PRO A 7 -17.87 29.24 -0.74
C PRO A 7 -17.28 28.22 0.25
N LEU A 8 -18.03 27.15 0.49
CA LEU A 8 -17.79 26.05 1.44
C LEU A 8 -16.42 25.35 1.26
N PHE A 9 -15.75 25.59 0.14
CA PHE A 9 -14.46 25.02 -0.23
C PHE A 9 -13.23 25.74 0.33
N LEU A 10 -13.38 26.90 0.97
CA LEU A 10 -12.26 27.69 1.52
C LEU A 10 -12.21 27.69 3.05
N ARG A 11 -12.89 26.78 3.73
CA ARG A 11 -12.61 26.56 5.15
C ARG A 11 -11.22 25.98 5.27
N PRO A 12 -10.30 26.62 6.04
CA PRO A 12 -9.01 26.02 6.35
C PRO A 12 -9.30 24.65 6.98
N LEU A 13 -8.70 23.60 6.44
CA LEU A 13 -8.76 22.19 6.95
C LEU A 13 -8.04 22.06 8.29
N HIS A 14 -8.18 23.04 9.15
CA HIS A 14 -7.80 22.97 10.57
C HIS A 14 -8.99 22.39 11.32
N SER A 15 -9.38 21.16 10.95
CA SER A 15 -10.44 20.47 11.68
C SER A 15 -9.82 19.82 12.92
N PRO A 16 -10.50 19.89 14.08
CA PRO A 16 -10.06 19.19 15.30
C PRO A 16 -9.88 17.66 15.10
N ARG A 17 -10.44 17.09 14.03
CA ARG A 17 -10.20 15.71 13.62
C ARG A 17 -8.76 15.46 13.16
N MET A 18 -8.08 16.42 12.52
CA MET A 18 -6.68 16.25 12.12
C MET A 18 -5.74 16.32 13.34
N GLU A 19 -6.05 17.13 14.34
CA GLU A 19 -5.32 17.12 15.61
C GLU A 19 -5.49 15.81 16.37
N VAL A 20 -6.68 15.23 16.38
CA VAL A 20 -6.94 13.91 17.01
C VAL A 20 -6.21 12.79 16.27
N ILE A 21 -6.04 12.87 14.96
CA ILE A 21 -5.30 11.90 14.15
C ILE A 21 -3.79 12.03 14.39
N ALA A 22 -3.28 13.25 14.49
CA ALA A 22 -1.89 13.53 14.88
C ALA A 22 -1.61 13.13 16.34
N MET A 23 -2.58 13.23 17.24
CA MET A 23 -2.47 12.84 18.66
C MET A 23 -2.41 11.32 18.89
N LYS A 24 -2.88 10.48 17.97
CA LYS A 24 -2.69 9.02 18.05
C LYS A 24 -1.35 8.53 17.49
N ALA A 25 -0.64 9.36 16.72
CA ALA A 25 0.77 9.15 16.47
C ALA A 25 1.52 9.72 17.69
N ASP A 26 2.32 8.94 18.39
CA ASP A 26 3.08 9.24 19.62
C ASP A 26 3.90 10.56 19.64
N ILE A 27 3.55 11.56 18.87
CA ILE A 27 4.25 12.83 18.64
C ILE A 27 3.32 13.96 19.08
N LYS A 28 3.42 14.30 20.37
CA LYS A 28 2.83 15.53 20.91
C LYS A 28 3.49 16.72 20.19
N GLU A 29 2.70 17.58 19.53
CA GLU A 29 3.14 18.81 18.85
C GLU A 29 3.72 18.68 17.43
N TRP A 30 3.37 17.67 16.67
CA TRP A 30 3.78 17.56 15.27
C TRP A 30 2.99 18.50 14.36
N ASP A 31 3.68 19.46 13.72
CA ASP A 31 3.13 20.26 12.65
C ASP A 31 4.13 20.34 11.49
N PRO A 32 3.88 19.71 10.35
CA PRO A 32 4.79 19.72 9.22
C PRO A 32 4.89 21.09 8.54
N GLU A 33 3.93 22.00 8.75
CA GLU A 33 3.96 23.35 8.16
C GLU A 33 4.77 24.34 9.02
N ASP A 34 5.01 24.04 10.31
CA ASP A 34 5.87 24.86 11.17
C ASP A 34 7.33 24.36 11.09
N PRO A 35 8.28 25.14 10.56
CA PRO A 35 9.69 24.74 10.45
C PRO A 35 10.37 24.37 11.78
N LYS A 36 9.85 24.89 12.92
CA LYS A 36 10.39 24.59 14.25
C LYS A 36 9.89 23.28 14.83
N LYS A 37 8.73 22.81 14.36
CA LYS A 37 8.08 21.57 14.82
C LYS A 37 8.26 20.40 13.84
N TRP A 38 8.71 20.69 12.62
CA TRP A 38 8.95 19.66 11.60
C TRP A 38 10.31 19.00 11.76
N ASP A 39 10.33 17.74 12.14
CA ASP A 39 11.55 16.92 12.16
C ASP A 39 11.76 16.26 10.78
N LYS A 40 12.71 16.83 10.02
CA LYS A 40 13.12 16.33 8.70
C LYS A 40 13.62 14.89 8.76
N ARG A 41 14.37 14.52 9.82
CA ARG A 41 14.96 13.19 9.97
C ARG A 41 13.85 12.14 10.15
N LEU A 42 12.90 12.41 11.02
CA LEU A 42 11.77 11.52 11.26
C LEU A 42 10.92 11.36 10.00
N ALA A 43 10.61 12.45 9.29
CA ALA A 43 9.86 12.41 8.05
C ALA A 43 10.52 11.52 6.98
N TRP A 44 11.81 11.72 6.72
CA TRP A 44 12.54 10.91 5.74
C TRP A 44 12.75 9.46 6.18
N THR A 45 13.00 9.21 7.46
CA THR A 45 13.06 7.83 7.99
C THR A 45 11.76 7.10 7.76
N THR A 46 10.62 7.77 7.99
CA THR A 46 9.29 7.19 7.74
C THR A 46 9.10 6.88 6.26
N VAL A 47 9.50 7.78 5.35
CA VAL A 47 9.45 7.52 3.90
C VAL A 47 10.29 6.32 3.52
N TRP A 48 11.54 6.23 3.96
CA TRP A 48 12.41 5.11 3.62
C TRP A 48 11.85 3.77 4.10
N ILE A 49 11.42 3.69 5.37
CA ILE A 49 10.84 2.45 5.92
C ILE A 49 9.58 2.06 5.17
N SER A 50 8.69 3.02 4.89
CA SER A 50 7.45 2.74 4.16
C SER A 50 7.72 2.41 2.68
N THR A 51 8.76 2.98 2.06
CA THR A 51 9.20 2.64 0.70
C THR A 51 9.68 1.19 0.63
N PHE A 52 10.52 0.75 1.55
CA PHE A 52 10.95 -0.65 1.62
C PHE A 52 9.76 -1.60 1.80
N SER A 53 8.86 -1.30 2.73
CA SER A 53 7.64 -2.09 2.92
C SER A 53 6.79 -2.15 1.65
N LEU A 54 6.67 -1.04 0.94
CA LEU A 54 5.90 -0.96 -0.30
C LEU A 54 6.58 -1.69 -1.46
N THR A 55 7.91 -1.66 -1.54
CA THR A 55 8.70 -2.45 -2.52
C THR A 55 8.41 -3.95 -2.35
N PHE A 56 8.43 -4.47 -1.13
CA PHE A 56 8.04 -5.84 -0.86
C PHE A 56 6.56 -6.10 -1.19
N GLY A 57 5.69 -5.12 -0.94
CA GLY A 57 4.28 -5.19 -1.35
C GLY A 57 4.14 -5.38 -2.86
N PHE A 58 4.89 -4.64 -3.64
CA PHE A 58 4.89 -4.77 -5.10
C PHE A 58 5.53 -6.08 -5.57
N CYS A 59 6.59 -6.56 -4.92
CA CYS A 59 7.11 -7.89 -5.19
C CYS A 59 6.03 -8.97 -4.99
N ALA A 60 5.31 -8.94 -3.87
CA ALA A 60 4.25 -9.90 -3.59
C ALA A 60 3.06 -9.77 -4.57
N TRP A 61 2.72 -8.54 -4.96
CA TRP A 61 1.66 -8.27 -5.91
C TRP A 61 1.98 -8.78 -7.31
N TYR A 62 3.21 -8.53 -7.81
CA TYR A 62 3.65 -8.95 -9.15
C TYR A 62 4.14 -10.40 -9.21
N LEU A 63 4.27 -11.08 -8.08
CA LEU A 63 4.67 -12.49 -8.03
C LEU A 63 3.75 -13.37 -8.89
N VAL A 64 2.44 -13.18 -8.79
CA VAL A 64 1.47 -14.00 -9.52
C VAL A 64 1.51 -13.77 -11.03
N PRO A 65 1.47 -12.53 -11.54
CA PRO A 65 1.68 -12.26 -12.96
C PRO A 65 2.98 -12.87 -13.51
N SER A 66 4.06 -12.84 -12.74
CA SER A 66 5.36 -13.40 -13.13
C SER A 66 5.37 -14.93 -13.10
N LEU A 67 4.67 -15.55 -12.16
CA LEU A 67 4.57 -17.02 -12.05
C LEU A 67 3.58 -17.62 -13.05
N ALA A 68 2.52 -16.90 -13.42
CA ALA A 68 1.44 -17.44 -14.25
C ALA A 68 1.91 -18.14 -15.54
N PRO A 69 2.86 -17.58 -16.34
CA PRO A 69 3.36 -18.27 -17.54
C PRO A 69 4.09 -19.59 -17.25
N HIS A 70 4.62 -19.75 -16.05
CA HIS A 70 5.45 -20.88 -15.65
C HIS A 70 4.68 -21.95 -14.87
N LEU A 71 3.45 -21.72 -14.46
CA LEU A 71 2.67 -22.65 -13.63
C LEU A 71 2.49 -24.01 -14.33
N ASN A 72 2.23 -24.02 -15.64
CA ASN A 72 2.08 -25.27 -16.36
C ASN A 72 3.39 -26.06 -16.50
N ALA A 73 4.54 -25.39 -16.48
CA ALA A 73 5.86 -26.04 -16.46
C ALA A 73 6.15 -26.68 -15.08
N VAL A 74 5.55 -26.20 -14.02
CA VAL A 74 5.68 -26.77 -12.66
C VAL A 74 4.75 -27.96 -12.46
N GLY A 75 3.78 -28.19 -13.37
CA GLY A 75 2.88 -29.36 -13.32
C GLY A 75 1.41 -29.02 -13.12
N PHE A 76 1.04 -27.74 -13.17
CA PHE A 76 -0.37 -27.35 -13.29
C PHE A 76 -0.84 -27.55 -14.74
N HIS A 77 -2.11 -27.93 -14.90
CA HIS A 77 -2.74 -28.11 -16.21
C HIS A 77 -3.83 -27.05 -16.40
N LEU A 78 -3.42 -25.77 -16.33
CA LEU A 78 -4.32 -24.64 -16.45
C LEU A 78 -4.46 -24.23 -17.92
N ASP A 79 -5.69 -23.94 -18.35
CA ASP A 79 -5.93 -23.37 -19.65
C ASP A 79 -5.58 -21.86 -19.70
N ALA A 80 -5.52 -21.28 -20.90
CA ALA A 80 -5.19 -19.89 -21.08
C ALA A 80 -6.18 -18.95 -20.35
N SER A 81 -7.46 -19.30 -20.32
CA SER A 81 -8.49 -18.52 -19.62
C SER A 81 -8.24 -18.49 -18.12
N GLN A 82 -7.90 -19.64 -17.53
CA GLN A 82 -7.59 -19.76 -16.09
C GLN A 82 -6.36 -18.94 -15.71
N LEU A 83 -5.30 -18.95 -16.53
CA LEU A 83 -4.11 -18.14 -16.30
C LEU A 83 -4.43 -16.64 -16.35
N TYR A 84 -5.25 -16.19 -17.30
CA TYR A 84 -5.71 -14.79 -17.38
C TYR A 84 -6.54 -14.41 -16.13
N TRP A 85 -7.42 -15.30 -15.68
CA TRP A 85 -8.22 -15.04 -14.49
C TRP A 85 -7.38 -14.92 -13.22
N LEU A 86 -6.33 -15.73 -13.07
CA LEU A 86 -5.39 -15.60 -11.94
C LEU A 86 -4.76 -14.19 -11.90
N VAL A 87 -4.24 -13.73 -13.03
CA VAL A 87 -3.63 -12.39 -13.13
C VAL A 87 -4.67 -11.28 -12.89
N ALA A 88 -5.86 -11.41 -13.49
CA ALA A 88 -6.94 -10.46 -13.33
C ALA A 88 -7.42 -10.37 -11.87
N MET A 89 -7.50 -11.51 -11.16
CA MET A 89 -7.91 -11.56 -9.76
C MET A 89 -6.98 -10.78 -8.85
N VAL A 90 -5.67 -10.84 -9.09
CA VAL A 90 -4.69 -10.04 -8.33
C VAL A 90 -4.92 -8.54 -8.50
N GLY A 91 -5.19 -8.10 -9.73
CA GLY A 91 -5.51 -6.70 -10.02
C GLY A 91 -6.82 -6.24 -9.37
N LEU A 92 -7.86 -7.07 -9.48
CA LEU A 92 -9.18 -6.80 -8.91
C LEU A 92 -9.10 -6.69 -7.37
N SER A 93 -8.43 -7.63 -6.73
CA SER A 93 -8.28 -7.64 -5.27
C SER A 93 -7.42 -6.46 -4.80
N ALA A 94 -6.34 -6.13 -5.50
CA ALA A 94 -5.52 -4.96 -5.18
C ALA A 94 -6.33 -3.66 -5.25
N GLY A 95 -7.16 -3.49 -6.29
CA GLY A 95 -8.06 -2.34 -6.44
C GLY A 95 -9.07 -2.25 -5.30
N THR A 96 -9.72 -3.34 -4.97
CA THR A 96 -10.72 -3.42 -3.89
C THR A 96 -10.08 -3.15 -2.52
N LEU A 97 -8.93 -3.77 -2.25
CA LEU A 97 -8.22 -3.62 -0.97
C LEU A 97 -7.64 -2.21 -0.77
N ARG A 98 -7.33 -1.47 -1.84
CA ARG A 98 -6.93 -0.05 -1.74
C ARG A 98 -7.98 0.79 -1.02
N ILE A 99 -9.26 0.51 -1.21
CA ILE A 99 -10.34 1.21 -0.51
C ILE A 99 -10.19 1.04 1.00
N LEU A 100 -10.00 -0.20 1.46
CA LEU A 100 -9.81 -0.50 2.88
C LEU A 100 -8.53 0.17 3.43
N TRP A 101 -7.41 0.03 2.72
CA TRP A 101 -6.12 0.61 3.15
C TRP A 101 -6.13 2.14 3.22
N THR A 102 -6.97 2.82 2.42
CA THR A 102 -7.10 4.29 2.47
C THR A 102 -7.63 4.78 3.81
N PHE A 103 -8.48 4.00 4.48
CA PHE A 103 -9.05 4.38 5.78
C PHE A 103 -8.21 3.97 6.99
N LEU A 104 -7.21 3.13 6.83
CA LEU A 104 -6.39 2.58 7.92
C LEU A 104 -5.39 3.58 8.54
N PRO A 105 -4.70 4.48 7.80
CA PRO A 105 -3.72 5.40 8.38
C PRO A 105 -4.26 6.25 9.53
N PRO A 106 -5.43 6.89 9.42
CA PRO A 106 -5.97 7.69 10.52
C PRO A 106 -6.42 6.87 11.73
N ILE A 107 -6.70 5.58 11.55
CA ILE A 107 -7.20 4.69 12.61
C ILE A 107 -6.03 4.08 13.39
N MET A 108 -5.02 3.58 12.70
CA MET A 108 -3.94 2.78 13.28
C MET A 108 -2.63 3.55 13.48
N GLY A 109 -2.46 4.67 12.76
CA GLY A 109 -1.19 5.39 12.67
C GLY A 109 -0.18 4.67 11.77
N THR A 110 0.79 5.43 11.25
CA THR A 110 1.73 4.95 10.22
C THR A 110 2.59 3.78 10.69
N ARG A 111 3.11 3.82 11.93
CA ARG A 111 3.98 2.77 12.46
C ARG A 111 3.31 1.40 12.49
N LYS A 112 2.10 1.34 13.05
CA LYS A 112 1.33 0.08 13.12
C LYS A 112 0.90 -0.38 11.73
N LEU A 113 0.53 0.57 10.87
CA LEU A 113 0.14 0.28 9.49
C LEU A 113 1.27 -0.37 8.68
N VAL A 114 2.49 0.21 8.71
CA VAL A 114 3.67 -0.35 8.03
C VAL A 114 3.96 -1.75 8.54
N PHE A 115 4.02 -1.92 9.86
CA PHE A 115 4.31 -3.21 10.49
C PHE A 115 3.27 -4.28 10.11
N MET A 116 1.99 -3.96 10.26
CA MET A 116 0.89 -4.87 9.93
C MET A 116 0.89 -5.21 8.42
N SER A 117 1.04 -4.21 7.57
CA SER A 117 1.07 -4.41 6.12
C SER A 117 2.23 -5.33 5.71
N THR A 118 3.42 -5.13 6.28
CA THR A 118 4.60 -5.95 5.96
C THR A 118 4.45 -7.39 6.43
N ILE A 119 3.95 -7.62 7.64
CA ILE A 119 3.70 -8.98 8.14
C ILE A 119 2.61 -9.67 7.32
N LEU A 120 1.55 -8.95 6.96
CA LEU A 120 0.44 -9.53 6.21
C LEU A 120 0.87 -10.04 4.82
N LEU A 121 1.97 -9.51 4.25
CA LEU A 121 2.53 -10.01 2.99
C LEU A 121 3.09 -11.44 3.09
N LEU A 122 3.44 -11.90 4.29
CA LEU A 122 3.88 -13.29 4.48
C LEU A 122 2.80 -14.30 4.15
N VAL A 123 1.52 -13.92 4.29
CA VAL A 123 0.38 -14.80 3.98
C VAL A 123 0.35 -15.17 2.50
N PRO A 124 0.25 -14.24 1.54
CA PRO A 124 0.24 -14.59 0.12
C PRO A 124 1.54 -15.25 -0.32
N LEU A 125 2.70 -14.83 0.20
CA LEU A 125 3.98 -15.47 -0.13
C LEU A 125 4.00 -16.93 0.32
N GLY A 126 3.57 -17.23 1.55
CA GLY A 126 3.45 -18.60 2.05
C GLY A 126 2.45 -19.44 1.24
N CYS A 127 1.31 -18.88 0.87
CA CYS A 127 0.33 -19.55 0.02
C CYS A 127 0.90 -19.90 -1.36
N TRP A 128 1.66 -18.99 -1.99
CA TRP A 128 2.25 -19.28 -3.30
C TRP A 128 3.43 -20.23 -3.24
N ILE A 129 4.24 -20.23 -2.17
CA ILE A 129 5.25 -21.27 -1.92
C ILE A 129 4.56 -22.63 -1.83
N TYR A 130 3.48 -22.72 -1.05
CA TYR A 130 2.71 -23.95 -0.93
C TYR A 130 2.10 -24.38 -2.26
N ALA A 131 1.57 -23.46 -3.05
CA ALA A 131 0.99 -23.74 -4.36
C ALA A 131 2.03 -24.38 -5.31
N VAL A 132 3.20 -23.75 -5.46
CA VAL A 132 4.26 -24.23 -6.36
C VAL A 132 4.80 -25.59 -5.96
N THR A 133 4.80 -25.91 -4.66
CA THR A 133 5.23 -27.24 -4.16
C THR A 133 4.14 -28.31 -4.27
N ASN A 134 2.89 -27.95 -4.56
CA ASN A 134 1.74 -28.85 -4.65
C ASN A 134 0.93 -28.60 -5.92
N PRO A 135 1.40 -29.02 -7.10
CA PRO A 135 0.75 -28.70 -8.39
C PRO A 135 -0.63 -29.36 -8.59
N GLY A 136 -1.08 -30.21 -7.67
CA GLY A 136 -2.42 -30.81 -7.69
C GLY A 136 -3.53 -29.96 -7.07
N LEU A 137 -3.25 -28.70 -6.72
CA LEU A 137 -4.26 -27.82 -6.13
C LEU A 137 -5.35 -27.44 -7.14
N PRO A 138 -6.63 -27.41 -6.72
CA PRO A 138 -7.73 -26.97 -7.58
C PRO A 138 -7.62 -25.48 -7.89
N PHE A 139 -8.17 -25.08 -9.04
CA PHE A 139 -8.12 -23.69 -9.55
C PHE A 139 -8.70 -22.66 -8.57
N GLU A 140 -9.76 -23.04 -7.86
CA GLU A 140 -10.43 -22.16 -6.89
C GLU A 140 -9.49 -21.76 -5.74
N VAL A 141 -8.62 -22.67 -5.31
CA VAL A 141 -7.62 -22.37 -4.27
C VAL A 141 -6.56 -21.42 -4.81
N LEU A 142 -6.13 -21.60 -6.05
CA LEU A 142 -5.19 -20.67 -6.71
C LEU A 142 -5.82 -19.29 -6.85
N MET A 143 -7.12 -19.19 -7.15
CA MET A 143 -7.84 -17.93 -7.22
C MET A 143 -7.89 -17.24 -5.84
N LEU A 144 -8.09 -17.98 -4.76
CA LEU A 144 -8.00 -17.44 -3.40
C LEU A 144 -6.60 -16.90 -3.11
N PHE A 145 -5.55 -17.64 -3.48
CA PHE A 145 -4.16 -17.20 -3.28
C PHE A 145 -3.83 -15.97 -4.13
N ALA A 146 -4.37 -15.88 -5.35
CA ALA A 146 -4.25 -14.71 -6.20
C ALA A 146 -4.98 -13.49 -5.59
N PHE A 147 -6.16 -13.69 -5.00
CA PHE A 147 -6.86 -12.65 -4.26
C PHE A 147 -6.02 -12.13 -3.08
N LEU A 148 -5.41 -13.03 -2.30
CA LEU A 148 -4.55 -12.64 -1.18
C LEU A 148 -3.29 -11.90 -1.64
N ALA A 149 -2.72 -12.22 -2.80
CA ALA A 149 -1.56 -11.51 -3.35
C ALA A 149 -1.86 -10.03 -3.66
N GLY A 150 -3.11 -9.69 -3.94
CA GLY A 150 -3.55 -8.31 -4.11
C GLY A 150 -3.41 -7.43 -2.86
N ILE A 151 -3.22 -8.02 -1.67
CA ILE A 151 -2.87 -7.29 -0.44
C ILE A 151 -1.65 -6.39 -0.68
N GLY A 152 -0.63 -6.90 -1.39
CA GLY A 152 0.56 -6.14 -1.73
C GLY A 152 0.26 -4.83 -2.47
N GLY A 153 -0.56 -4.90 -3.52
CA GLY A 153 -1.01 -3.70 -4.25
C GLY A 153 -1.96 -2.80 -3.46
N GLY A 154 -2.73 -3.39 -2.54
CA GLY A 154 -3.63 -2.66 -1.64
C GLY A 154 -2.89 -1.73 -0.67
N THR A 155 -1.73 -2.14 -0.15
CA THR A 155 -0.93 -1.37 0.82
C THR A 155 -0.48 0.00 0.29
N PHE A 156 -0.39 0.15 -1.03
CA PHE A 156 0.02 1.40 -1.69
C PHE A 156 -0.77 2.61 -1.20
N SER A 157 -2.10 2.53 -1.19
CA SER A 157 -2.95 3.68 -0.83
C SER A 157 -2.76 4.11 0.62
N GLY A 158 -2.58 3.16 1.53
CA GLY A 158 -2.37 3.46 2.96
C GLY A 158 -0.99 4.06 3.24
N LEU A 159 0.07 3.49 2.67
CA LEU A 159 1.45 3.94 2.90
C LEU A 159 1.74 5.29 2.22
N MET A 160 1.20 5.53 1.02
CA MET A 160 1.29 6.83 0.34
C MET A 160 0.51 7.91 1.09
N ALA A 161 -0.70 7.59 1.55
CA ALA A 161 -1.49 8.51 2.36
C ALA A 161 -0.77 8.88 3.67
N SER A 162 -0.11 7.91 4.31
CA SER A 162 0.69 8.16 5.52
C SER A 162 1.78 9.20 5.31
N THR A 163 2.50 9.15 4.18
CA THR A 163 3.57 10.10 3.85
C THR A 163 3.06 11.55 3.81
N ASN A 164 1.81 11.77 3.41
CA ASN A 164 1.21 13.10 3.41
C ASN A 164 1.16 13.77 4.79
N TYR A 165 1.10 12.99 5.87
CA TYR A 165 1.07 13.54 7.23
C TYR A 165 2.43 13.98 7.75
N TYR A 166 3.52 13.53 7.14
CA TYR A 166 4.88 13.80 7.60
C TYR A 166 5.58 14.92 6.85
N PHE A 167 5.02 15.40 5.73
CA PHE A 167 5.66 16.41 4.89
C PHE A 167 4.85 17.68 4.74
N PRO A 168 5.52 18.85 4.76
CA PRO A 168 4.88 20.12 4.41
C PRO A 168 4.40 20.11 2.95
N LYS A 169 3.36 20.85 2.64
CA LYS A 169 2.74 20.89 1.30
C LYS A 169 3.76 21.12 0.19
N SER A 170 4.77 21.97 0.42
CA SER A 170 5.81 22.32 -0.56
C SER A 170 6.74 21.12 -0.92
N LYS A 171 6.91 20.15 -0.03
CA LYS A 171 7.84 19.00 -0.21
C LYS A 171 7.12 17.66 -0.39
N ARG A 172 5.83 17.65 -0.18
CA ARG A 172 4.99 16.44 -0.20
C ARG A 172 5.05 15.72 -1.54
N GLY A 173 4.91 16.45 -2.65
CA GLY A 173 4.96 15.88 -4.00
C GLY A 173 6.29 15.18 -4.29
N PHE A 174 7.41 15.77 -3.86
CA PHE A 174 8.72 15.15 -4.01
C PHE A 174 8.86 13.87 -3.18
N ALA A 175 8.43 13.89 -1.92
CA ALA A 175 8.47 12.72 -1.05
C ALA A 175 7.61 11.55 -1.59
N LEU A 176 6.42 11.86 -2.09
CA LEU A 176 5.53 10.88 -2.72
C LEU A 176 6.13 10.34 -4.03
N GLY A 177 6.76 11.18 -4.84
CA GLY A 177 7.45 10.77 -6.06
C GLY A 177 8.61 9.81 -5.78
N VAL A 178 9.42 10.12 -4.77
CA VAL A 178 10.50 9.22 -4.31
C VAL A 178 9.94 7.90 -3.81
N GLN A 179 8.93 7.94 -2.96
CA GLN A 179 8.30 6.73 -2.42
C GLN A 179 7.69 5.87 -3.51
N GLY A 180 6.86 6.44 -4.38
CA GLY A 180 6.20 5.70 -5.47
C GLY A 180 7.20 5.14 -6.47
N GLY A 181 8.09 5.99 -6.99
CA GLY A 181 9.06 5.58 -8.02
C GLY A 181 10.03 4.50 -7.55
N LEU A 182 10.55 4.61 -6.32
CA LEU A 182 11.44 3.57 -5.77
C LEU A 182 10.69 2.28 -5.42
N SER A 183 9.43 2.38 -5.00
CA SER A 183 8.64 1.18 -4.69
C SER A 183 8.31 0.35 -5.92
N ASP A 184 8.11 1.00 -7.08
CA ASP A 184 7.87 0.32 -8.35
C ASP A 184 9.05 -0.56 -8.79
N PHE A 185 10.26 -0.32 -8.28
CA PHE A 185 11.39 -1.21 -8.48
C PHE A 185 11.11 -2.64 -8.01
N GLY A 186 10.20 -2.81 -7.03
CA GLY A 186 9.73 -4.12 -6.58
C GLY A 186 9.09 -4.95 -7.68
N THR A 187 8.42 -4.33 -8.64
CA THR A 187 7.82 -5.03 -9.79
C THR A 187 8.88 -5.59 -10.72
N SER A 188 9.97 -4.83 -10.94
CA SER A 188 11.09 -5.23 -11.80
C SER A 188 11.97 -6.30 -11.18
N LEU A 189 11.96 -6.45 -9.85
CA LEU A 189 12.73 -7.48 -9.14
C LEU A 189 12.18 -8.90 -9.34
N VAL A 190 10.91 -9.03 -9.66
CA VAL A 190 10.22 -10.35 -9.80
C VAL A 190 9.87 -10.69 -11.24
N GLN A 191 10.16 -9.80 -12.19
CA GLN A 191 10.03 -10.05 -13.63
C GLN A 191 11.35 -10.54 -14.20
#